data_0d4c5af004df0b6d9e07aa9b735876b9
#
_entry.id   0d4c5af004df0b6d9e07aa9b735876b9
#
_cell.length_a   1.000
_cell.length_b   1.000
_cell.length_c   1.000
_cell.angle_alpha   90.00
_cell.angle_beta   90.00
_cell.angle_gamma   90.00
#
_symmetry.space_group_name_H-M   'P 1'
#
loop_
_entity.id
_entity.type
_entity.pdbx_description
1 polymer ?
#
loop_
_entity_poly.entity_id
_entity_poly.type
_entity_poly.pdbx_seq_one_letter_code
_entity_poly.pdbx_strand_id
1 'polypeptide(L)'
;FWGVYNMRERYSPEYVESHYGVDKNNVTVIESDYSQVHTNTNADFVLSAGVEGDQKPFNDMVAYMRRNDLAEQKNYEYVSSLMDMDSFIDMWVARLFFVARDWPENNIKVWRNKNPEDPSGFDTKWHFTILDMDMGLSFYDFTTEDHNFFWAFDSNSVCGAMMRALIRNEGFRQRFILRYYE
;
A
#
# COMPACT_ATOMS: atom_id res chain seq x y z
N PHE A 1 -10.05 -29.65 -13.15
CA PHE A 1 -9.49 -29.74 -11.79
C PHE A 1 -10.62 -29.67 -10.78
N TRP A 2 -10.66 -30.60 -9.82
CA TRP A 2 -11.61 -30.67 -8.74
C TRP A 2 -10.85 -30.58 -7.42
N GLY A 3 -11.16 -29.59 -6.60
CA GLY A 3 -10.46 -29.37 -5.33
C GLY A 3 -11.28 -28.54 -4.35
N VAL A 4 -10.67 -28.22 -3.23
CA VAL A 4 -11.23 -27.31 -2.25
C VAL A 4 -10.96 -25.87 -2.71
N TYR A 5 -12.00 -25.06 -2.79
CA TYR A 5 -11.92 -23.65 -3.17
C TYR A 5 -12.27 -22.79 -1.97
N ASN A 6 -11.45 -21.78 -1.71
CA ASN A 6 -11.76 -20.75 -0.73
C ASN A 6 -12.48 -19.61 -1.43
N MET A 7 -13.64 -19.21 -0.94
CA MET A 7 -14.25 -17.95 -1.33
C MET A 7 -13.50 -16.81 -0.64
N ARG A 8 -13.01 -15.87 -1.43
CA ARG A 8 -12.33 -14.67 -0.93
C ARG A 8 -13.06 -13.44 -1.44
N GLU A 9 -13.21 -12.46 -0.58
CA GLU A 9 -13.72 -11.16 -0.97
C GLU A 9 -12.64 -10.42 -1.79
N ARG A 10 -13.04 -9.84 -2.91
CA ARG A 10 -12.12 -9.08 -3.77
C ARG A 10 -12.10 -7.63 -3.30
N TYR A 11 -10.93 -7.06 -3.12
CA TYR A 11 -10.79 -5.62 -2.94
C TYR A 11 -11.23 -4.89 -4.21
N SER A 12 -12.44 -4.36 -4.18
CA SER A 12 -13.13 -3.67 -5.29
C SER A 12 -13.92 -2.49 -4.73
N PRO A 13 -14.51 -1.63 -5.58
CA PRO A 13 -15.42 -0.58 -5.11
C PRO A 13 -16.59 -1.11 -4.28
N GLU A 14 -17.13 -2.30 -4.62
CA GLU A 14 -18.21 -2.95 -3.85
C GLU A 14 -17.74 -3.38 -2.46
N TYR A 15 -16.50 -3.85 -2.34
CA TYR A 15 -15.89 -4.14 -1.04
C TYR A 15 -15.84 -2.88 -0.18
N VAL A 16 -15.36 -1.77 -0.73
CA VAL A 16 -15.27 -0.50 -0.01
C VAL A 16 -16.65 0.00 0.40
N GLU A 17 -17.64 -0.10 -0.48
CA GLU A 17 -19.02 0.26 -0.18
C GLU A 17 -19.57 -0.57 0.99
N SER A 18 -19.38 -1.89 0.97
CA SER A 18 -19.92 -2.79 2.00
C SER A 18 -19.26 -2.65 3.36
N HIS A 19 -17.97 -2.35 3.40
CA HIS A 19 -17.19 -2.28 4.64
C HIS A 19 -17.05 -0.89 5.23
N TYR A 20 -17.05 0.15 4.39
CA TYR A 20 -16.79 1.53 4.81
C TYR A 20 -17.96 2.48 4.52
N GLY A 21 -18.99 2.00 3.83
CA GLY A 21 -20.18 2.81 3.50
C GLY A 21 -19.96 3.87 2.42
N VAL A 22 -18.79 3.91 1.80
CA VAL A 22 -18.46 4.84 0.71
C VAL A 22 -19.20 4.41 -0.56
N ASP A 23 -19.89 5.34 -1.23
CA ASP A 23 -20.50 5.04 -2.53
C ASP A 23 -19.43 4.52 -3.50
N LYS A 24 -19.64 3.30 -4.01
CA LYS A 24 -18.69 2.63 -4.92
C LYS A 24 -18.36 3.45 -6.18
N ASN A 25 -19.26 4.34 -6.62
CA ASN A 25 -19.00 5.24 -7.75
C ASN A 25 -17.94 6.31 -7.41
N ASN A 26 -17.72 6.56 -6.14
CA ASN A 26 -16.70 7.48 -5.62
C ASN A 26 -15.37 6.80 -5.31
N VAL A 27 -15.28 5.48 -5.48
CA VAL A 27 -14.07 4.71 -5.13
C VAL A 27 -13.13 4.61 -6.32
N THR A 28 -11.86 4.91 -6.07
CA THR A 28 -10.75 4.52 -6.96
C THR A 28 -9.96 3.41 -6.30
N VAL A 29 -9.64 2.36 -7.05
CA VAL A 29 -8.71 1.30 -6.67
C VAL A 29 -7.55 1.27 -7.65
N ILE A 30 -6.34 1.29 -7.13
CA ILE A 30 -5.10 1.14 -7.91
C ILE A 30 -4.32 -0.06 -7.38
N GLU A 31 -3.46 -0.61 -8.22
CA GLU A 31 -2.63 -1.76 -7.85
C GLU A 31 -1.24 -1.66 -8.45
N SER A 32 -0.28 -2.36 -7.84
CA SER A 32 1.06 -2.48 -8.40
C SER A 32 1.01 -3.29 -9.70
N ASP A 33 1.67 -2.78 -10.75
CA ASP A 33 1.75 -3.47 -12.04
C ASP A 33 2.99 -4.39 -12.08
N TYR A 34 2.77 -5.67 -11.79
CA TYR A 34 3.83 -6.68 -11.83
C TYR A 34 4.50 -6.80 -13.20
N SER A 35 3.79 -6.49 -14.28
CA SER A 35 4.36 -6.55 -15.63
C SER A 35 5.54 -5.58 -15.84
N GLN A 36 5.59 -4.53 -15.04
CA GLN A 36 6.61 -3.48 -15.09
C GLN A 36 7.86 -3.80 -14.22
N VAL A 37 7.78 -4.76 -13.31
CA VAL A 37 8.87 -5.11 -12.38
C VAL A 37 10.16 -5.46 -13.12
N HIS A 38 10.05 -6.17 -14.24
CA HIS A 38 11.20 -6.62 -15.03
C HIS A 38 11.75 -5.56 -16.00
N THR A 39 11.08 -4.44 -16.16
CA THR A 39 11.49 -3.40 -17.15
C THR A 39 12.39 -2.32 -16.54
N ASN A 40 12.71 -2.43 -15.25
CA ASN A 40 13.53 -1.45 -14.51
C ASN A 40 12.98 -0.01 -14.56
N THR A 41 11.72 0.14 -14.96
CA THR A 41 11.00 1.39 -14.88
C THR A 41 10.43 1.53 -13.47
N ASN A 42 10.39 2.76 -12.95
CA ASN A 42 9.64 3.08 -11.74
C ASN A 42 8.15 2.86 -12.05
N ALA A 43 7.72 1.60 -11.99
CA ALA A 43 6.36 1.22 -12.33
C ALA A 43 5.40 1.99 -11.45
N ASP A 44 4.66 2.87 -12.08
CA ASP A 44 3.58 3.57 -11.42
C ASP A 44 2.46 2.58 -11.09
N PHE A 45 1.69 2.88 -10.07
CA PHE A 45 0.46 2.13 -9.81
C PHE A 45 -0.51 2.34 -10.96
N VAL A 46 -1.14 1.26 -11.39
CA VAL A 46 -2.14 1.26 -12.47
C VAL A 46 -3.55 1.23 -11.91
N LEU A 47 -4.49 1.73 -12.70
CA LEU A 47 -5.89 1.75 -12.33
C LEU A 47 -6.47 0.32 -12.39
N SER A 48 -6.99 -0.16 -11.25
CA SER A 48 -7.73 -1.42 -11.14
C SER A 48 -9.25 -1.19 -11.19
N ALA A 49 -9.74 -0.09 -10.62
CA ALA A 49 -11.12 0.37 -10.72
C ALA A 49 -11.21 1.88 -10.52
N GLY A 50 -12.11 2.51 -11.26
CA GLY A 50 -12.31 3.97 -11.27
C GLY A 50 -12.39 4.49 -12.69
N VAL A 51 -12.07 5.77 -12.90
CA VAL A 51 -12.05 6.44 -14.20
C VAL A 51 -10.61 6.71 -14.62
N GLU A 52 -10.34 6.70 -15.91
CA GLU A 52 -9.02 7.01 -16.46
C GLU A 52 -8.46 8.32 -15.87
N GLY A 53 -7.25 8.28 -15.35
CA GLY A 53 -6.58 9.40 -14.69
C GLY A 53 -6.75 9.43 -13.15
N ASP A 54 -7.64 8.63 -12.58
CA ASP A 54 -7.85 8.60 -11.11
C ASP A 54 -6.61 8.15 -10.32
N GLN A 55 -5.68 7.44 -10.95
CA GLN A 55 -4.40 7.04 -10.35
C GLN A 55 -3.39 8.19 -10.26
N LYS A 56 -3.57 9.25 -11.06
CA LYS A 56 -2.60 10.33 -11.15
C LYS A 56 -2.27 11.00 -9.81
N PRO A 57 -3.23 11.32 -8.93
CA PRO A 57 -2.92 11.91 -7.62
C PRO A 57 -2.04 11.04 -6.74
N PHE A 58 -2.13 9.71 -6.83
CA PHE A 58 -1.21 8.81 -6.12
C PHE A 58 0.20 8.92 -6.68
N ASN A 59 0.33 8.86 -8.00
CA ASN A 59 1.63 8.95 -8.67
C ASN A 59 2.28 10.33 -8.43
N ASP A 60 1.50 11.41 -8.42
CA ASP A 60 1.98 12.75 -8.06
C ASP A 60 2.47 12.81 -6.61
N MET A 61 1.77 12.17 -5.66
CA MET A 61 2.20 12.05 -4.27
C MET A 61 3.53 11.30 -4.15
N VAL A 62 3.67 10.16 -4.82
CA VAL A 62 4.92 9.39 -4.84
C VAL A 62 6.06 10.21 -5.45
N ALA A 63 5.79 10.94 -6.55
CA ALA A 63 6.76 11.83 -7.15
C ALA A 63 7.18 12.99 -6.20
N TYR A 64 6.23 13.50 -5.41
CA TYR A 64 6.54 14.49 -4.37
C TYR A 64 7.47 13.91 -3.29
N MET A 65 7.16 12.69 -2.79
CA MET A 65 7.98 12.00 -1.79
C MET A 65 9.42 11.76 -2.26
N ARG A 66 9.61 11.50 -3.56
CA ARG A 66 10.94 11.29 -4.16
C ARG A 66 11.77 12.59 -4.26
N ARG A 67 11.11 13.74 -4.34
CA ARG A 67 11.77 15.06 -4.57
C ARG A 67 11.96 15.87 -3.31
N ASN A 68 11.25 15.52 -2.23
CA ASN A 68 11.23 16.31 -1.01
C ASN A 68 11.69 15.47 0.18
N ASP A 69 12.42 16.12 1.09
CA ASP A 69 12.86 15.46 2.31
C ASP A 69 11.72 15.38 3.32
N LEU A 70 11.24 14.17 3.60
CA LEU A 70 10.18 13.94 4.58
C LEU A 70 10.67 14.00 6.05
N ALA A 71 11.97 14.14 6.30
CA ALA A 71 12.45 14.56 7.63
C ALA A 71 11.94 15.96 8.01
N GLU A 72 11.67 16.79 7.01
CA GLU A 72 11.03 18.09 7.22
C GLU A 72 9.53 17.90 7.52
N GLN A 73 9.10 18.38 8.67
CA GLN A 73 7.74 18.20 9.16
C GLN A 73 6.66 18.67 8.17
N LYS A 74 6.85 19.81 7.51
CA LYS A 74 5.90 20.32 6.51
C LYS A 74 5.68 19.36 5.33
N ASN A 75 6.75 18.68 4.87
CA ASN A 75 6.65 17.73 3.76
C ASN A 75 5.97 16.43 4.21
N TYR A 76 6.26 15.99 5.41
CA TYR A 76 5.59 14.85 6.03
C TYR A 76 4.09 15.11 6.23
N GLU A 77 3.71 16.28 6.78
CA GLU A 77 2.32 16.66 6.97
C GLU A 77 1.55 16.73 5.64
N TYR A 78 2.17 17.25 4.60
CA TYR A 78 1.56 17.25 3.27
C TYR A 78 1.25 15.82 2.80
N VAL A 79 2.21 14.90 2.88
CA VAL A 79 1.98 13.49 2.50
C VAL A 79 0.95 12.83 3.40
N SER A 80 0.96 13.09 4.72
CA SER A 80 -0.02 12.58 5.68
C SER A 80 -1.45 13.08 5.43
N SER A 81 -1.60 14.19 4.73
CA SER A 81 -2.92 14.67 4.31
C SER A 81 -3.47 13.90 3.10
N LEU A 82 -2.60 13.21 2.35
CA LEU A 82 -2.94 12.50 1.11
C LEU A 82 -3.05 10.99 1.27
N MET A 83 -2.39 10.40 2.28
CA MET A 83 -2.44 8.96 2.53
C MET A 83 -2.67 8.65 3.99
N ASP A 84 -3.32 7.53 4.25
CA ASP A 84 -3.47 6.98 5.58
C ASP A 84 -2.18 6.26 5.99
N MET A 85 -1.48 6.86 6.95
CA MET A 85 -0.20 6.34 7.45
C MET A 85 -0.35 5.04 8.21
N ASP A 86 -1.48 4.84 8.90
CA ASP A 86 -1.71 3.63 9.69
C ASP A 86 -1.91 2.42 8.78
N SER A 87 -2.72 2.54 7.74
CA SER A 87 -2.90 1.44 6.77
C SER A 87 -1.59 1.07 6.05
N PHE A 88 -0.74 2.06 5.75
CA PHE A 88 0.59 1.80 5.18
C PHE A 88 1.50 1.06 6.16
N ILE A 89 1.53 1.48 7.42
CA ILE A 89 2.29 0.82 8.48
C ILE A 89 1.77 -0.60 8.69
N ASP A 90 0.46 -0.80 8.81
CA ASP A 90 -0.16 -2.11 9.03
C ASP A 90 0.15 -3.07 7.88
N MET A 91 0.11 -2.60 6.64
CA MET A 91 0.49 -3.40 5.48
C MET A 91 1.96 -3.85 5.57
N TRP A 92 2.89 -2.95 5.91
CA TRP A 92 4.29 -3.30 6.08
C TRP A 92 4.52 -4.26 7.24
N VAL A 93 3.94 -3.98 8.41
CA VAL A 93 4.07 -4.83 9.61
C VAL A 93 3.55 -6.24 9.35
N ALA A 94 2.35 -6.36 8.75
CA ALA A 94 1.79 -7.67 8.41
C ALA A 94 2.70 -8.44 7.44
N ARG A 95 3.19 -7.79 6.39
CA ARG A 95 4.08 -8.41 5.40
C ARG A 95 5.40 -8.89 6.02
N LEU A 96 5.98 -8.11 6.90
CA LEU A 96 7.20 -8.47 7.61
C LEU A 96 6.96 -9.61 8.60
N PHE A 97 5.89 -9.52 9.39
CA PHE A 97 5.55 -10.53 10.39
C PHE A 97 5.27 -11.90 9.77
N PHE A 98 4.50 -11.94 8.69
CA PHE A 98 4.19 -13.18 7.98
C PHE A 98 5.27 -13.63 7.01
N VAL A 99 6.38 -12.91 6.88
CA VAL A 99 7.47 -13.25 5.97
C VAL A 99 6.98 -13.39 4.52
N ALA A 100 6.11 -12.47 4.09
CA ALA A 100 5.56 -12.49 2.76
C ALA A 100 6.65 -12.28 1.71
N ARG A 101 6.67 -13.10 0.64
CA ARG A 101 7.73 -13.08 -0.37
C ARG A 101 7.32 -12.41 -1.68
N ASP A 102 6.05 -12.38 -1.96
CA ASP A 102 5.51 -11.91 -3.23
C ASP A 102 5.14 -10.42 -3.17
N TRP A 103 6.08 -9.63 -2.67
CA TRP A 103 6.02 -8.18 -2.55
C TRP A 103 7.44 -7.63 -2.41
N PRO A 104 7.73 -6.34 -2.42
CA PRO A 104 6.83 -5.18 -2.49
C PRO A 104 6.55 -4.67 -3.91
N GLU A 105 6.98 -5.37 -4.93
CA GLU A 105 6.72 -5.05 -6.34
C GLU A 105 5.34 -5.52 -6.79
N ASN A 106 4.76 -6.50 -6.10
CA ASN A 106 3.50 -7.16 -6.41
C ASN A 106 2.55 -7.17 -5.20
N ASN A 107 1.31 -7.58 -5.42
CA ASN A 107 0.31 -7.81 -4.38
C ASN A 107 0.00 -6.59 -3.49
N ILE A 108 0.05 -5.39 -4.07
CA ILE A 108 -0.32 -4.17 -3.38
C ILE A 108 -1.52 -3.54 -4.07
N LYS A 109 -2.59 -3.34 -3.29
CA LYS A 109 -3.75 -2.56 -3.68
C LYS A 109 -3.92 -1.39 -2.74
N VAL A 110 -4.31 -0.28 -3.33
CA VAL A 110 -4.57 0.97 -2.61
C VAL A 110 -5.87 1.54 -3.13
N TRP A 111 -6.69 2.06 -2.24
CA TRP A 111 -7.95 2.67 -2.63
C TRP A 111 -8.16 4.02 -1.96
N ARG A 112 -9.05 4.81 -2.50
CA ARG A 112 -9.52 6.05 -1.87
C ARG A 112 -10.96 6.37 -2.24
N ASN A 113 -11.62 7.12 -1.38
CA ASN A 113 -12.80 7.89 -1.71
C ASN A 113 -12.40 9.17 -2.46
N LYS A 114 -13.03 9.45 -3.60
CA LYS A 114 -12.79 10.68 -4.39
C LYS A 114 -13.65 11.87 -3.96
N ASN A 115 -14.75 11.58 -3.26
CA ASN A 115 -15.74 12.58 -2.92
C ASN A 115 -15.62 12.99 -1.45
N PRO A 116 -15.13 14.20 -1.13
CA PRO A 116 -15.06 14.67 0.25
C PRO A 116 -16.42 14.89 0.90
N GLU A 117 -17.48 14.95 0.08
CA GLU A 117 -18.87 15.14 0.50
C GLU A 117 -19.66 13.81 0.53
N ASP A 118 -18.95 12.67 0.49
CA ASP A 118 -19.59 11.36 0.55
C ASP A 118 -20.37 11.20 1.86
N PRO A 119 -21.63 10.73 1.83
CA PRO A 119 -22.46 10.60 3.03
C PRO A 119 -21.89 9.69 4.11
N SER A 120 -20.94 8.79 3.78
CA SER A 120 -20.23 7.97 4.76
C SER A 120 -19.39 8.79 5.72
N GLY A 121 -18.97 10.00 5.35
CA GLY A 121 -18.02 10.81 6.10
C GLY A 121 -16.59 10.25 6.07
N PHE A 122 -16.34 9.23 5.21
CA PHE A 122 -15.03 8.64 5.09
C PHE A 122 -14.06 9.62 4.38
N ASP A 123 -12.81 9.63 4.81
CA ASP A 123 -11.81 10.54 4.27
C ASP A 123 -11.47 10.26 2.79
N THR A 124 -10.69 11.15 2.19
CA THR A 124 -10.27 11.04 0.77
C THR A 124 -8.80 10.63 0.62
N LYS A 125 -8.21 10.07 1.66
CA LYS A 125 -6.82 9.59 1.64
C LYS A 125 -6.69 8.28 0.90
N TRP A 126 -5.46 7.96 0.53
CA TRP A 126 -5.10 6.66 0.00
C TRP A 126 -4.91 5.65 1.12
N HIS A 127 -5.68 4.56 1.11
CA HIS A 127 -5.67 3.47 2.08
C HIS A 127 -5.04 2.23 1.47
N PHE A 128 -4.03 1.69 2.15
CA PHE A 128 -3.36 0.46 1.74
C PHE A 128 -4.11 -0.77 2.23
N THR A 129 -4.06 -1.85 1.47
CA THR A 129 -4.71 -3.11 1.83
C THR A 129 -3.69 -4.20 2.11
N ILE A 130 -4.05 -5.14 2.97
CA ILE A 130 -3.31 -6.39 3.17
C ILE A 130 -3.92 -7.42 2.23
N LEU A 131 -3.19 -7.76 1.17
CA LEU A 131 -3.66 -8.61 0.09
C LEU A 131 -2.69 -9.77 -0.11
N ASP A 132 -3.22 -10.96 -0.40
CA ASP A 132 -2.48 -12.12 -0.87
C ASP A 132 -1.22 -12.46 -0.04
N MET A 133 -1.45 -13.08 1.11
CA MET A 133 -0.42 -13.46 2.07
C MET A 133 -0.05 -14.95 1.97
N ASP A 134 -0.46 -15.63 0.90
CA ASP A 134 -0.30 -17.08 0.75
C ASP A 134 1.15 -17.53 0.54
N MET A 135 2.02 -16.61 0.11
CA MET A 135 3.47 -16.83 0.03
C MET A 135 4.22 -16.41 1.31
N GLY A 136 3.55 -16.46 2.44
CA GLY A 136 4.13 -16.21 3.76
C GLY A 136 4.36 -17.48 4.57
N LEU A 137 4.80 -17.32 5.84
CA LEU A 137 4.95 -18.39 6.83
C LEU A 137 5.81 -19.57 6.33
N SER A 138 6.99 -19.26 5.83
CA SER A 138 7.99 -20.26 5.37
C SER A 138 7.57 -21.05 4.12
N PHE A 139 6.71 -20.49 3.29
CA PHE A 139 6.46 -21.03 1.97
C PHE A 139 7.77 -21.13 1.18
N TYR A 140 8.02 -22.23 0.46
CA TYR A 140 9.29 -22.54 -0.22
C TYR A 140 10.53 -22.69 0.71
N ASP A 141 10.36 -23.22 1.91
CA ASP A 141 11.44 -23.46 2.88
C ASP A 141 12.21 -22.19 3.31
N PHE A 142 11.70 -21.02 3.05
CA PHE A 142 12.25 -19.79 3.61
C PHE A 142 11.92 -19.69 5.09
N THR A 143 12.92 -19.51 5.92
CA THR A 143 12.73 -19.29 7.35
C THR A 143 12.40 -17.83 7.62
N THR A 144 11.84 -17.54 8.80
CA THR A 144 11.62 -16.17 9.26
C THR A 144 12.94 -15.38 9.38
N GLU A 145 14.05 -16.07 9.54
CA GLU A 145 15.40 -15.49 9.62
C GLU A 145 15.91 -14.97 8.28
N ASP A 146 15.45 -15.57 7.16
CA ASP A 146 15.87 -15.18 5.80
C ASP A 146 15.19 -13.92 5.31
N HIS A 147 14.06 -13.56 5.92
CA HIS A 147 13.29 -12.41 5.55
C HIS A 147 13.50 -11.28 6.53
N ASN A 148 13.83 -10.15 6.02
CA ASN A 148 14.04 -8.98 6.84
C ASN A 148 13.51 -7.72 6.16
N PHE A 149 13.41 -6.66 6.95
CA PHE A 149 12.99 -5.35 6.50
C PHE A 149 13.82 -4.84 5.31
N PHE A 150 15.13 -5.09 5.29
CA PHE A 150 16.04 -4.53 4.29
C PHE A 150 15.79 -5.06 2.89
N TRP A 151 15.36 -6.31 2.75
CA TRP A 151 15.00 -6.86 1.44
C TRP A 151 13.91 -6.04 0.74
N ALA A 152 12.84 -5.69 1.45
CA ALA A 152 11.77 -4.88 0.91
C ALA A 152 12.13 -3.39 0.88
N PHE A 153 12.86 -2.92 1.90
CA PHE A 153 13.30 -1.54 2.02
C PHE A 153 14.23 -1.12 0.89
N ASP A 154 15.18 -1.98 0.51
CA ASP A 154 16.17 -1.72 -0.54
C ASP A 154 15.65 -2.00 -1.95
N SER A 155 14.42 -2.53 -2.08
CA SER A 155 13.83 -2.78 -3.39
C SER A 155 13.62 -1.50 -4.21
N ASN A 156 13.62 -1.65 -5.53
CA ASN A 156 13.31 -0.55 -6.45
C ASN A 156 11.79 -0.28 -6.60
N SER A 157 10.96 -0.97 -5.82
CA SER A 157 9.51 -0.78 -5.84
C SER A 157 9.08 0.61 -5.36
N VAL A 158 7.87 0.99 -5.74
CA VAL A 158 7.24 2.22 -5.24
C VAL A 158 7.11 2.16 -3.72
N CYS A 159 6.69 1.02 -3.14
CA CYS A 159 6.52 0.87 -1.70
C CYS A 159 7.85 0.95 -0.94
N GLY A 160 8.94 0.36 -1.47
CA GLY A 160 10.28 0.53 -0.92
C GLY A 160 10.73 1.99 -0.94
N ALA A 161 10.51 2.68 -2.06
CA ALA A 161 10.82 4.10 -2.17
C ALA A 161 10.01 4.97 -1.19
N MET A 162 8.72 4.68 -1.01
CA MET A 162 7.87 5.37 -0.04
C MET A 162 8.36 5.14 1.38
N MET A 163 8.69 3.90 1.77
CA MET A 163 9.21 3.58 3.10
C MET A 163 10.53 4.31 3.35
N ARG A 164 11.48 4.31 2.39
CA ARG A 164 12.75 5.05 2.53
C ARG A 164 12.55 6.55 2.74
N ALA A 165 11.55 7.14 2.11
CA ALA A 165 11.22 8.54 2.31
C ALA A 165 10.59 8.79 3.69
N LEU A 166 9.61 7.97 4.08
CA LEU A 166 8.85 8.14 5.33
C LEU A 166 9.68 7.88 6.58
N ILE A 167 10.54 6.86 6.58
CA ILE A 167 11.34 6.48 7.75
C ILE A 167 12.32 7.59 8.17
N ARG A 168 12.59 8.57 7.33
CA ARG A 168 13.39 9.75 7.65
C ARG A 168 12.70 10.67 8.64
N ASN A 169 11.36 10.65 8.69
CA ASN A 169 10.59 11.39 9.68
C ASN A 169 10.60 10.62 11.01
N GLU A 170 11.01 11.30 12.08
CA GLU A 170 11.13 10.71 13.42
C GLU A 170 9.79 10.18 13.93
N GLY A 171 8.71 10.97 13.77
CA GLY A 171 7.38 10.58 14.23
C GLY A 171 6.86 9.34 13.50
N PHE A 172 7.05 9.27 12.18
CA PHE A 172 6.70 8.07 11.42
C PHE A 172 7.51 6.85 11.86
N ARG A 173 8.83 7.01 12.03
CA ARG A 173 9.72 5.91 12.45
C ARG A 173 9.29 5.35 13.81
N GLN A 174 8.99 6.21 14.77
CA GLN A 174 8.52 5.78 16.08
C GLN A 174 7.18 5.04 16.00
N ARG A 175 6.20 5.56 15.23
CA ARG A 175 4.91 4.87 15.02
C ARG A 175 5.09 3.50 14.39
N PHE A 176 5.94 3.38 13.36
CA PHE A 176 6.22 2.10 12.70
C PHE A 176 6.83 1.09 13.69
N ILE A 177 7.82 1.51 14.48
CA ILE A 177 8.47 0.64 15.48
C ILE A 177 7.46 0.19 16.54
N LEU A 178 6.67 1.10 17.09
CA LEU A 178 5.67 0.77 18.10
C LEU A 178 4.64 -0.22 17.55
N ARG A 179 4.13 0.02 16.34
CA ARG A 179 3.16 -0.87 15.72
C ARG A 179 3.71 -2.27 15.44
N TYR A 180 5.00 -2.39 15.18
CA TYR A 180 5.63 -3.69 14.98
C TYR A 180 5.75 -4.51 16.28
N TYR A 181 5.80 -3.84 17.43
CA TYR A 181 5.87 -4.51 18.76
C TYR A 181 4.50 -4.82 19.38
N GLU A 182 3.41 -4.25 18.88
CA GLU A 182 2.03 -4.55 19.31
C GLU A 182 1.53 -5.88 18.74
#